data_fcecde6cab7ecf1b9d7d8fa70825e3ae
#
_entry.id   fcecde6cab7ecf1b9d7d8fa70825e3ae
#
_cell.length_a   1.000
_cell.length_b   1.000
_cell.length_c   1.000
_cell.angle_alpha   90.00
_cell.angle_beta   90.00
_cell.angle_gamma   90.00
#
_symmetry.space_group_name_H-M   'P 1'
#
loop_
_entity.id
_entity.type
_entity.pdbx_description
1 polymer ?
#
loop_
_entity_poly.entity_id
_entity_poly.type
_entity_poly.pdbx_seq_one_letter_code
_entity_poly.pdbx_strand_id
1 'polypeptide(L)'
;MRAKKKVLFLGPAYPYRGGIADTQNYLAKNLVKLGHEVLVFTFYYQYPKILFPGKTQFSKDPKPIGVNIKRKVHSLNPINWIKVSNEINDYSPNIVFFRYWTPFLAPCWSYIARKLSPRIKKVAFVDNWIPH
;
A
#
# COMPACT_ATOMS: atom_id res chain seq x y z
N MET A 1 -23.66 14.33 -7.41
CA MET A 1 -23.20 13.32 -6.43
C MET A 1 -22.15 12.42 -7.06
N ARG A 2 -20.98 12.35 -6.45
CA ARG A 2 -19.91 11.49 -6.98
C ARG A 2 -20.23 10.04 -6.64
N ALA A 3 -20.06 9.15 -7.63
CA ALA A 3 -20.27 7.72 -7.40
C ALA A 3 -19.22 7.18 -6.42
N LYS A 4 -19.67 6.29 -5.54
CA LYS A 4 -18.78 5.57 -4.64
C LYS A 4 -17.82 4.70 -5.43
N LYS A 5 -16.54 4.78 -5.11
CA LYS A 5 -15.50 3.97 -5.74
C LYS A 5 -14.82 3.08 -4.71
N LYS A 6 -14.33 1.95 -5.19
CA LYS A 6 -13.44 1.09 -4.41
C LYS A 6 -12.01 1.50 -4.71
N VAL A 7 -11.27 1.86 -3.67
CA VAL A 7 -9.88 2.31 -3.78
C VAL A 7 -9.01 1.43 -2.93
N LEU A 8 -7.92 0.93 -3.50
CA LEU A 8 -6.96 0.12 -2.78
C LEU A 8 -5.59 0.80 -2.81
N PHE A 9 -4.97 0.91 -1.64
CA PHE A 9 -3.61 1.41 -1.50
C PHE A 9 -2.64 0.27 -1.23
N LEU A 10 -1.52 0.29 -1.90
CA LEU A 10 -0.39 -0.61 -1.65
C LEU A 10 0.80 0.22 -1.16
N GLY A 11 1.24 -0.06 0.05
CA GLY A 11 2.38 0.64 0.61
C GLY A 11 2.37 0.70 2.12
N PRO A 12 3.30 1.46 2.71
CA PRO A 12 3.39 1.57 4.16
C PRO A 12 2.14 2.23 4.74
N ALA A 13 1.65 1.66 5.81
CA ALA A 13 0.54 2.17 6.59
C ALA A 13 0.68 1.62 8.00
N TYR A 14 -0.25 1.97 8.90
CA TYR A 14 -0.22 1.39 10.24
C TYR A 14 -0.11 -0.17 10.14
N PRO A 15 0.73 -0.84 10.90
CA PRO A 15 1.50 -0.37 12.05
C PRO A 15 2.87 0.24 11.74
N TYR A 16 3.22 0.42 10.48
CA TYR A 16 4.50 1.05 10.13
C TYR A 16 4.47 2.55 10.41
N ARG A 17 5.64 3.11 10.73
CA ARG A 17 5.79 4.54 11.00
C ARG A 17 6.56 5.23 9.89
N GLY A 18 6.49 6.55 9.88
CA GLY A 18 7.21 7.40 8.94
C GLY A 18 6.27 8.26 8.12
N GLY A 19 6.82 9.25 7.42
CA GLY A 19 6.04 10.22 6.67
C GLY A 19 5.17 9.60 5.59
N ILE A 20 5.66 8.57 4.89
CA ILE A 20 4.91 7.89 3.84
C ILE A 20 3.72 7.14 4.43
N ALA A 21 3.94 6.40 5.53
CA ALA A 21 2.86 5.68 6.20
C ALA A 21 1.81 6.64 6.74
N ASP A 22 2.24 7.73 7.36
CA ASP A 22 1.34 8.74 7.91
C ASP A 22 0.52 9.42 6.81
N THR A 23 1.16 9.77 5.69
CA THR A 23 0.48 10.36 4.53
C THR A 23 -0.54 9.39 3.95
N GLN A 24 -0.19 8.11 3.83
CA GLN A 24 -1.10 7.08 3.33
C GLN A 24 -2.32 6.93 4.23
N ASN A 25 -2.11 6.88 5.54
CA ASN A 25 -3.20 6.79 6.49
C ASN A 25 -4.13 8.01 6.39
N TYR A 26 -3.56 9.19 6.23
CA TYR A 26 -4.30 10.43 6.06
C TYR A 26 -5.15 10.43 4.78
N LEU A 27 -4.55 10.03 3.65
CA LEU A 27 -5.26 9.96 2.37
C LEU A 27 -6.41 8.95 2.42
N ALA A 28 -6.15 7.77 2.98
CA ALA A 28 -7.17 6.74 3.11
C ALA A 28 -8.34 7.22 3.96
N LYS A 29 -8.05 7.84 5.09
CA LYS A 29 -9.06 8.40 5.99
C LYS A 29 -9.93 9.44 5.30
N ASN A 30 -9.32 10.34 4.53
CA ASN A 30 -10.07 11.37 3.82
C ASN A 30 -10.96 10.80 2.72
N LEU A 31 -10.50 9.78 1.99
CA LEU A 31 -11.34 9.12 0.99
C LEU A 31 -12.54 8.40 1.62
N VAL A 32 -12.35 7.80 2.79
CA VAL A 32 -13.48 7.22 3.54
C VAL A 32 -14.49 8.29 3.91
N LYS A 33 -14.03 9.46 4.37
CA LYS A 33 -14.93 10.59 4.68
C LYS A 33 -15.71 11.09 3.47
N LEU A 34 -15.12 10.97 2.27
CA LEU A 34 -15.79 11.35 1.02
C LEU A 34 -16.77 10.29 0.51
N GLY A 35 -16.93 9.19 1.23
CA GLY A 35 -17.90 8.16 0.90
C GLY A 35 -17.35 7.01 0.04
N HIS A 36 -16.05 6.94 -0.19
CA HIS A 36 -15.45 5.83 -0.93
C HIS A 36 -15.15 4.65 -0.04
N GLU A 37 -15.15 3.46 -0.62
CA GLU A 37 -14.70 2.24 0.05
C GLU A 37 -13.18 2.16 -0.13
N VAL A 38 -12.44 2.11 0.98
CA VAL A 38 -10.98 2.14 0.96
C VAL A 38 -10.42 0.91 1.67
N LEU A 39 -9.50 0.24 1.01
CA LEU A 39 -8.77 -0.89 1.56
C LEU A 39 -7.27 -0.60 1.41
N VAL A 40 -6.52 -0.84 2.46
CA VAL A 40 -5.07 -0.66 2.45
C VAL A 40 -4.40 -2.00 2.68
N PHE A 41 -3.57 -2.43 1.72
CA PHE A 41 -2.69 -3.58 1.90
C PHE A 41 -1.30 -3.06 2.20
N THR A 42 -0.89 -3.17 3.44
CA THR A 42 0.45 -2.80 3.86
C THR A 42 1.32 -4.05 4.01
N PHE A 43 2.56 -3.88 4.38
CA PHE A 43 3.52 -4.96 4.49
C PHE A 43 3.38 -5.70 5.81
N TYR A 44 3.57 -7.02 5.78
CA TYR A 44 3.96 -7.76 6.97
C TYR A 44 5.48 -7.96 7.01
N TYR A 45 6.15 -7.78 5.86
CA TYR A 45 7.60 -7.71 5.75
C TYR A 45 7.95 -6.61 4.74
N GLN A 46 8.50 -5.51 5.23
CA GLN A 46 8.82 -4.35 4.40
C GLN A 46 10.29 -4.30 4.04
N TYR A 47 11.18 -4.37 5.04
CA TYR A 47 12.63 -4.30 4.85
C TYR A 47 13.34 -5.36 5.66
N PRO A 48 14.50 -5.87 5.18
CA PRO A 48 15.40 -6.63 6.05
C PRO A 48 15.81 -5.79 7.26
N LYS A 49 15.95 -6.43 8.42
CA LYS A 49 16.34 -5.74 9.65
C LYS A 49 17.67 -4.98 9.52
N ILE A 50 18.56 -5.45 8.65
CA ILE A 50 19.86 -4.83 8.42
C ILE A 50 19.73 -3.40 7.88
N LEU A 51 18.61 -3.06 7.23
CA LEU A 51 18.35 -1.72 6.71
C LEU A 51 17.80 -0.77 7.79
N PHE A 52 17.49 -1.30 8.98
CA PHE A 52 16.95 -0.52 10.10
C PHE A 52 17.67 -0.87 11.39
N PRO A 53 19.01 -0.75 11.45
CA PRO A 53 19.75 -1.16 12.63
C PRO A 53 19.38 -0.28 13.82
N GLY A 54 19.04 -0.92 14.93
CA GLY A 54 18.75 -0.22 16.19
C GLY A 54 17.47 0.59 16.22
N LYS A 55 16.61 0.50 15.18
CA LYS A 55 15.35 1.24 15.11
C LYS A 55 14.19 0.31 14.81
N THR A 56 13.00 0.63 15.36
CA THR A 56 11.78 -0.08 15.01
C THR A 56 11.12 0.54 13.78
N GLN A 57 10.56 -0.28 12.91
CA GLN A 57 9.75 0.15 11.78
C GLN A 57 8.32 0.47 12.19
N PHE A 58 7.92 0.14 13.41
CA PHE A 58 6.54 0.19 13.85
C PHE A 58 6.23 1.45 14.64
N SER A 59 4.99 1.93 14.46
CA SER A 59 4.44 3.06 15.19
C SER A 59 4.04 2.64 16.60
N LYS A 60 4.18 3.56 17.54
CA LYS A 60 3.62 3.42 18.89
C LYS A 60 2.22 4.01 18.99
N ASP A 61 1.76 4.68 17.93
CA ASP A 61 0.45 5.31 17.89
C ASP A 61 -0.67 4.28 17.76
N PRO A 62 -1.92 4.61 18.19
CA PRO A 62 -3.03 3.69 18.03
C PRO A 62 -3.42 3.53 16.56
N LYS A 63 -4.08 2.42 16.25
CA LYS A 63 -4.56 2.14 14.90
C LYS A 63 -5.55 3.22 14.45
N PRO A 64 -5.43 3.75 13.22
CA PRO A 64 -6.39 4.70 12.70
C PRO A 64 -7.82 4.13 12.67
N ILE A 65 -8.79 4.94 13.07
CA ILE A 65 -10.20 4.54 13.10
C ILE A 65 -10.81 4.76 11.71
N GLY A 66 -11.65 3.81 11.29
CA GLY A 66 -12.42 3.92 10.05
C GLY A 66 -11.67 3.55 8.78
N VAL A 67 -10.40 3.16 8.89
CA VAL A 67 -9.60 2.71 7.74
C VAL A 67 -9.35 1.21 7.87
N ASN A 68 -9.67 0.47 6.79
CA ASN A 68 -9.44 -0.98 6.76
C ASN A 68 -8.01 -1.25 6.24
N ILE A 69 -7.13 -1.61 7.16
CA ILE A 69 -5.71 -1.86 6.86
C ILE A 69 -5.40 -3.33 7.12
N LYS A 70 -4.84 -4.01 6.11
CA LYS A 70 -4.43 -5.41 6.23
C LYS A 70 -2.96 -5.56 5.89
N ARG A 71 -2.24 -6.31 6.69
CA ARG A 71 -0.82 -6.59 6.46
C ARG A 71 -0.71 -7.81 5.57
N LYS A 72 -0.61 -7.60 4.27
CA LYS A 72 -0.68 -8.66 3.25
C LYS A 72 0.60 -8.84 2.46
N VAL A 73 1.48 -7.85 2.38
CA VAL A 73 2.55 -7.81 1.39
C VAL A 73 3.91 -8.16 2.00
N HIS A 74 4.63 -9.06 1.33
CA HIS A 74 6.04 -9.33 1.59
C HIS A 74 6.86 -8.76 0.42
N SER A 75 7.70 -7.80 0.69
CA SER A 75 8.40 -7.05 -0.36
C SER A 75 9.37 -7.88 -1.22
N LEU A 76 9.79 -9.04 -0.72
CA LEU A 76 10.79 -9.88 -1.37
C LEU A 76 10.31 -11.27 -1.80
N ASN A 77 9.06 -11.64 -1.53
CA ASN A 77 8.55 -12.99 -1.77
C ASN A 77 7.60 -13.04 -2.99
N PRO A 78 8.06 -13.53 -4.15
CA PRO A 78 7.20 -13.59 -5.36
C PRO A 78 5.94 -14.44 -5.19
N ILE A 79 5.98 -15.48 -4.36
CA ILE A 79 4.79 -16.30 -4.10
C ILE A 79 3.72 -15.45 -3.43
N ASN A 80 4.13 -14.60 -2.48
CA ASN A 80 3.23 -13.65 -1.86
C ASN A 80 2.63 -12.68 -2.88
N TRP A 81 3.41 -12.22 -3.84
CA TRP A 81 2.93 -11.28 -4.86
C TRP A 81 1.81 -11.88 -5.71
N ILE A 82 1.89 -13.18 -6.00
CA ILE A 82 0.82 -13.91 -6.70
C ILE A 82 -0.46 -13.87 -5.87
N LYS A 83 -0.38 -14.20 -4.59
CA LYS A 83 -1.53 -14.18 -3.69
C LYS A 83 -2.14 -12.80 -3.58
N VAL A 84 -1.32 -11.78 -3.39
CA VAL A 84 -1.77 -10.39 -3.28
C VAL A 84 -2.47 -9.96 -4.56
N SER A 85 -1.91 -10.26 -5.71
CA SER A 85 -2.51 -9.92 -7.00
C SER A 85 -3.89 -10.57 -7.16
N ASN A 86 -4.01 -11.84 -6.79
CA ASN A 86 -5.28 -12.55 -6.86
C ASN A 86 -6.32 -11.93 -5.91
N GLU A 87 -5.92 -11.59 -4.68
CA GLU A 87 -6.83 -10.95 -3.73
C GLU A 87 -7.31 -9.60 -4.23
N ILE A 88 -6.41 -8.81 -4.84
CA ILE A 88 -6.78 -7.51 -5.40
C ILE A 88 -7.76 -7.68 -6.57
N ASN A 89 -7.49 -8.63 -7.47
CA ASN A 89 -8.39 -8.90 -8.59
C ASN A 89 -9.76 -9.35 -8.11
N ASP A 90 -9.82 -10.19 -7.07
CA ASP A 90 -11.08 -10.64 -6.48
C ASP A 90 -11.85 -9.48 -5.83
N TYR A 91 -11.14 -8.57 -5.18
CA TYR A 91 -11.75 -7.38 -4.59
C TYR A 91 -12.28 -6.43 -5.67
N SER A 92 -11.67 -6.44 -6.85
CA SER A 92 -12.05 -5.62 -8.01
C SER A 92 -12.13 -4.12 -7.70
N PRO A 93 -11.07 -3.49 -7.21
CA PRO A 93 -11.10 -2.06 -6.97
C PRO A 93 -11.17 -1.29 -8.29
N ASN A 94 -11.67 -0.07 -8.24
CA ASN A 94 -11.64 0.83 -9.39
C ASN A 94 -10.24 1.36 -9.65
N ILE A 95 -9.51 1.64 -8.56
CA ILE A 95 -8.18 2.24 -8.61
C ILE A 95 -7.28 1.56 -7.58
N VAL A 96 -6.03 1.29 -7.96
CA VAL A 96 -4.97 0.85 -7.06
C VAL A 96 -3.86 1.90 -7.08
N PHE A 97 -3.50 2.40 -5.90
CA PHE A 97 -2.40 3.33 -5.72
C PHE A 97 -1.19 2.58 -5.18
N PHE A 98 -0.06 2.67 -5.89
CA PHE A 98 1.21 2.10 -5.47
C PHE A 98 2.07 3.24 -4.90
N ARG A 99 2.49 3.12 -3.63
CA ARG A 99 3.44 4.06 -3.05
C ARG A 99 4.85 3.59 -3.37
N TYR A 100 5.58 4.38 -4.14
CA TYR A 100 6.93 4.04 -4.59
C TYR A 100 7.91 5.09 -4.09
N TRP A 101 8.87 4.67 -3.28
CA TRP A 101 9.87 5.59 -2.71
C TRP A 101 11.29 5.04 -2.77
N THR A 102 11.48 3.81 -3.20
CA THR A 102 12.79 3.16 -3.27
C THR A 102 12.81 2.12 -4.40
N PRO A 103 13.93 2.04 -5.16
CA PRO A 103 14.07 1.01 -6.21
C PRO A 103 13.92 -0.43 -5.71
N PHE A 104 14.11 -0.64 -4.42
CA PHE A 104 13.93 -1.93 -3.75
C PHE A 104 12.53 -2.54 -4.00
N LEU A 105 11.52 -1.70 -4.15
CA LEU A 105 10.14 -2.13 -4.37
C LEU A 105 9.78 -2.38 -5.83
N ALA A 106 10.65 -2.01 -6.76
CA ALA A 106 10.33 -2.10 -8.19
C ALA A 106 9.92 -3.51 -8.63
N PRO A 107 10.63 -4.60 -8.24
CA PRO A 107 10.20 -5.94 -8.63
C PRO A 107 8.81 -6.30 -8.12
N CYS A 108 8.53 -6.02 -6.84
CA CYS A 108 7.24 -6.31 -6.21
C CYS A 108 6.10 -5.57 -6.89
N TRP A 109 6.20 -4.26 -6.98
CA TRP A 109 5.14 -3.42 -7.56
C TRP A 109 4.95 -3.69 -9.05
N SER A 110 6.05 -3.90 -9.80
CA SER A 110 5.96 -4.20 -11.24
C SER A 110 5.23 -5.52 -11.48
N TYR A 111 5.53 -6.54 -10.69
CA TYR A 111 4.85 -7.83 -10.82
C TYR A 111 3.36 -7.70 -10.57
N ILE A 112 3.00 -7.08 -9.43
CA ILE A 112 1.59 -6.91 -9.05
C ILE A 112 0.85 -6.09 -10.10
N ALA A 113 1.43 -4.98 -10.56
CA ALA A 113 0.80 -4.12 -11.56
C ALA A 113 0.49 -4.88 -12.85
N ARG A 114 1.41 -5.75 -13.29
CA ARG A 114 1.21 -6.55 -14.51
C ARG A 114 0.12 -7.61 -14.35
N LYS A 115 -0.07 -8.12 -13.14
CA LYS A 115 -1.03 -9.20 -12.87
C LYS A 115 -2.44 -8.69 -12.59
N LEU A 116 -2.59 -7.41 -12.30
CA LEU A 116 -3.91 -6.84 -12.06
C LEU A 116 -4.71 -6.72 -13.35
N SER A 117 -6.02 -6.91 -13.23
CA SER A 117 -6.95 -6.79 -14.38
C SER A 117 -6.77 -5.45 -15.08
N PRO A 118 -6.85 -5.40 -16.43
CA PRO A 118 -6.80 -4.16 -17.18
C PRO A 118 -7.90 -3.16 -16.82
N ARG A 119 -8.99 -3.64 -16.23
CA ARG A 119 -10.10 -2.78 -15.78
C ARG A 119 -9.72 -1.92 -14.57
N ILE A 120 -8.72 -2.33 -13.82
CA ILE A 120 -8.25 -1.61 -12.64
C ILE A 120 -7.30 -0.51 -13.07
N LYS A 121 -7.61 0.74 -12.70
CA LYS A 121 -6.70 1.85 -12.93
C LYS A 121 -5.54 1.77 -11.94
N LYS A 122 -4.32 1.88 -12.44
CA LYS A 122 -3.10 1.80 -11.63
C LYS A 122 -2.42 3.15 -11.62
N VAL A 123 -2.14 3.65 -10.42
CA VAL A 123 -1.50 4.95 -10.22
C VAL A 123 -0.32 4.78 -9.28
N ALA A 124 0.83 5.26 -9.67
CA ALA A 124 2.01 5.25 -8.81
C ALA A 124 2.21 6.62 -8.19
N PHE A 125 2.29 6.67 -6.87
CA PHE A 125 2.77 7.85 -6.15
C PHE A 125 4.27 7.69 -5.96
N VAL A 126 5.04 8.51 -6.64
CA VAL A 126 6.49 8.49 -6.54
C VAL A 126 6.92 9.52 -5.49
N ASP A 127 7.28 9.02 -4.30
CA ASP A 127 7.59 9.88 -3.16
C ASP A 127 9.03 10.39 -3.18
N ASN A 128 9.95 9.65 -3.84
CA ASN A 128 11.35 10.05 -4.01
C ASN A 128 11.76 9.87 -5.46
N TRP A 129 11.64 10.94 -6.24
CA TRP A 129 12.03 10.91 -7.65
C TRP A 129 13.55 10.90 -7.82
N ILE A 130 14.24 11.67 -6.97
CA ILE A 130 15.70 11.73 -6.98
C ILE A 130 16.23 11.00 -5.74
N PRO A 131 16.96 9.87 -5.93
CA PRO A 131 17.56 9.18 -4.79
C PRO A 131 18.59 10.07 -4.09
N HIS A 132 18.55 10.07 -2.78
CA HIS A 132 19.55 10.80 -1.97
C HIS A 132 20.63 9.86 -1.50
#